data_812e83e13f1cc35f27f86ecdc0f43525
#
_entry.id   812e83e13f1cc35f27f86ecdc0f43525
#
_cell.length_a   1.000
_cell.length_b   1.000
_cell.length_c   1.000
_cell.angle_alpha   90.00
_cell.angle_beta   90.00
_cell.angle_gamma   90.00
#
_symmetry.space_group_name_H-M   'P 1'
#
loop_
_entity.id
_entity.type
_entity.pdbx_description
1 polymer ?
#
loop_
_entity_poly.entity_id
_entity_poly.type
_entity_poly.pdbx_seq_one_letter_code
_entity_poly.pdbx_strand_id
1 'polypeptide(L)'
;SSKYIQCAKLLSFPKKAEKICKSLSNKIKKKFKKIDLILAPAMGGIIIGYEIGKILKKETIFCERVNGKFILRRGFSIKKNSRVLIIEDVITTGKSSMECVKLIKKAKAKLIGFASIIDRSSKKSLKINQKIVSQFKINVPTYKKNKLPNYLKSIPITIPGSRFI
;
A
#
# COMPACT_ATOMS: atom_id res chain seq x y z
N SER A 1 5.66 15.95 -6.09
CA SER A 1 4.43 16.11 -5.29
C SER A 1 4.61 17.25 -4.32
N SER A 2 3.60 18.08 -4.17
CA SER A 2 3.62 19.25 -3.27
C SER A 2 3.52 18.90 -1.78
N LYS A 3 3.13 17.68 -1.46
CA LYS A 3 2.99 17.20 -0.06
C LYS A 3 3.42 15.74 0.05
N TYR A 4 4.05 15.40 1.15
CA TYR A 4 4.38 14.04 1.53
C TYR A 4 3.61 13.66 2.80
N ILE A 5 3.11 12.43 2.86
CA ILE A 5 2.39 11.91 4.02
C ILE A 5 3.17 10.72 4.56
N GLN A 6 3.68 10.85 5.80
CA GLN A 6 4.47 9.83 6.46
C GLN A 6 3.59 8.99 7.37
N CYS A 7 2.99 7.92 6.84
CA CYS A 7 2.15 7.02 7.61
C CYS A 7 2.91 6.25 8.69
N ALA A 8 4.22 6.04 8.53
CA ALA A 8 5.03 5.38 9.56
C ALA A 8 4.99 6.11 10.90
N LYS A 9 4.95 7.47 10.89
CA LYS A 9 4.77 8.27 12.13
C LYS A 9 3.43 8.02 12.82
N LEU A 10 2.35 7.80 12.07
CA LEU A 10 1.05 7.44 12.63
C LEU A 10 1.09 6.02 13.19
N LEU A 11 1.67 5.10 12.44
CA LEU A 11 1.74 3.69 12.79
C LEU A 11 2.72 3.39 13.93
N SER A 12 3.64 4.31 14.25
CA SER A 12 4.53 4.17 15.42
C SER A 12 3.79 4.34 16.76
N PHE A 13 2.53 4.77 16.76
CA PHE A 13 1.67 4.84 17.94
C PHE A 13 0.69 3.67 17.93
N PRO A 14 0.90 2.56 18.71
CA PRO A 14 0.09 1.35 18.61
C PRO A 14 -1.41 1.59 18.77
N LYS A 15 -1.83 2.39 19.75
CA LYS A 15 -3.26 2.72 19.95
C LYS A 15 -3.89 3.47 18.76
N LYS A 16 -3.14 4.35 18.10
CA LYS A 16 -3.61 5.05 16.89
C LYS A 16 -3.66 4.10 15.70
N ALA A 17 -2.63 3.27 15.53
CA ALA A 17 -2.56 2.24 14.50
C ALA A 17 -3.74 1.27 14.62
N GLU A 18 -4.01 0.76 15.81
CA GLU A 18 -5.14 -0.12 16.08
C GLU A 18 -6.48 0.53 15.70
N LYS A 19 -6.73 1.76 16.14
CA LYS A 19 -8.00 2.47 15.86
C LYS A 19 -8.23 2.63 14.35
N ILE A 20 -7.21 3.05 13.61
CA ILE A 20 -7.33 3.27 12.16
C ILE A 20 -7.46 1.95 11.40
N CYS A 21 -6.71 0.91 11.82
CA CYS A 21 -6.79 -0.42 11.22
C CYS A 21 -8.11 -1.12 11.51
N LYS A 22 -8.71 -0.94 12.69
CA LYS A 22 -10.09 -1.41 12.98
C LYS A 22 -11.10 -0.80 12.03
N SER A 23 -11.05 0.53 11.85
CA SER A 23 -11.94 1.23 10.92
C SER A 23 -11.77 0.76 9.48
N LEU A 24 -10.53 0.64 9.00
CA LEU A 24 -10.22 0.15 7.66
C LEU A 24 -10.63 -1.31 7.48
N SER A 25 -10.42 -2.17 8.48
CA SER A 25 -10.82 -3.58 8.44
C SER A 25 -12.34 -3.74 8.29
N ASN A 26 -13.15 -2.88 8.89
CA ASN A 26 -14.59 -2.87 8.70
C ASN A 26 -14.98 -2.56 7.25
N LYS A 27 -14.30 -1.60 6.62
CA LYS A 27 -14.50 -1.31 5.18
C LYS A 27 -14.07 -2.48 4.30
N ILE A 28 -12.95 -3.13 4.65
CA ILE A 28 -12.42 -4.31 3.94
C ILE A 28 -13.43 -5.47 4.00
N LYS A 29 -13.97 -5.80 5.19
CA LYS A 29 -14.97 -6.86 5.37
C LYS A 29 -16.22 -6.63 4.52
N LYS A 30 -16.70 -5.38 4.43
CA LYS A 30 -17.86 -5.03 3.60
C LYS A 30 -17.60 -5.21 2.11
N LYS A 31 -16.35 -4.99 1.65
CA LYS A 31 -16.00 -5.00 0.23
C LYS A 31 -15.50 -6.36 -0.26
N PHE A 32 -14.76 -7.09 0.57
CA PHE A 32 -14.13 -8.36 0.22
C PHE A 32 -14.64 -9.47 1.12
N LYS A 33 -15.50 -10.35 0.60
CA LYS A 33 -16.16 -11.40 1.40
C LYS A 33 -15.22 -12.55 1.76
N LYS A 34 -14.24 -12.86 0.93
CA LYS A 34 -13.34 -14.01 1.09
C LYS A 34 -11.90 -13.57 0.84
N ILE A 35 -11.10 -13.52 1.90
CA ILE A 35 -9.67 -13.24 1.88
C ILE A 35 -8.96 -14.46 2.43
N ASP A 36 -7.96 -15.00 1.72
CA ASP A 36 -7.16 -16.12 2.18
C ASP A 36 -5.82 -15.65 2.73
N LEU A 37 -5.22 -14.62 2.11
CA LEU A 37 -3.89 -14.13 2.42
C LEU A 37 -3.82 -12.61 2.27
N ILE A 38 -3.07 -11.96 3.14
CA ILE A 38 -2.67 -10.57 3.02
C ILE A 38 -1.22 -10.51 2.56
N LEU A 39 -0.94 -9.72 1.54
CA LEU A 39 0.42 -9.42 1.06
C LEU A 39 0.71 -7.93 1.27
N ALA A 40 1.78 -7.63 2.00
CA ALA A 40 2.22 -6.28 2.29
C ALA A 40 3.60 -5.98 1.65
N PRO A 41 3.77 -4.91 0.87
CA PRO A 41 5.10 -4.50 0.42
C PRO A 41 5.89 -3.83 1.56
N ALA A 42 7.10 -4.31 1.80
CA ALA A 42 8.01 -3.68 2.75
C ALA A 42 8.48 -2.29 2.23
N MET A 43 8.76 -1.33 3.12
CA MET A 43 8.64 -1.37 4.58
C MET A 43 7.28 -0.87 5.07
N GLY A 44 6.68 0.15 4.40
CA GLY A 44 5.50 0.87 4.88
C GLY A 44 4.27 -0.01 5.08
N GLY A 45 4.11 -1.07 4.25
CA GLY A 45 2.99 -1.99 4.33
C GLY A 45 3.04 -2.98 5.50
N ILE A 46 4.21 -3.23 6.12
CA ILE A 46 4.36 -4.32 7.09
C ILE A 46 3.48 -4.12 8.31
N ILE A 47 3.58 -2.97 8.97
CA ILE A 47 2.85 -2.71 10.23
C ILE A 47 1.35 -2.72 9.99
N ILE A 48 0.88 -2.01 8.99
CA ILE A 48 -0.55 -1.98 8.66
C ILE A 48 -1.05 -3.35 8.21
N GLY A 49 -0.27 -4.09 7.42
CA GLY A 49 -0.59 -5.45 6.98
C GLY A 49 -0.79 -6.38 8.17
N TYR A 50 0.17 -6.38 9.11
CA TYR A 50 0.11 -7.18 10.34
C TYR A 50 -1.14 -6.83 11.19
N GLU A 51 -1.38 -5.55 11.47
CA GLU A 51 -2.53 -5.13 12.28
C GLU A 51 -3.87 -5.51 11.64
N ILE A 52 -4.01 -5.33 10.33
CA ILE A 52 -5.22 -5.74 9.62
C ILE A 52 -5.34 -7.27 9.58
N GLY A 53 -4.23 -7.99 9.39
CA GLY A 53 -4.20 -9.46 9.44
C GLY A 53 -4.66 -9.99 10.77
N LYS A 54 -4.17 -9.43 11.88
CA LYS A 54 -4.61 -9.72 13.25
C LYS A 54 -6.13 -9.53 13.40
N ILE A 55 -6.67 -8.38 12.98
CA ILE A 55 -8.08 -8.04 13.10
C ILE A 55 -8.96 -8.95 12.23
N LEU A 56 -8.50 -9.28 11.03
CA LEU A 56 -9.22 -10.14 10.09
C LEU A 56 -9.00 -11.65 10.34
N LYS A 57 -8.08 -12.00 11.25
CA LYS A 57 -7.61 -13.36 11.51
C LYS A 57 -7.14 -14.06 10.22
N LYS A 58 -6.26 -13.37 9.48
CA LYS A 58 -5.70 -13.84 8.21
C LYS A 58 -4.18 -13.87 8.26
N GLU A 59 -3.63 -14.92 7.65
CA GLU A 59 -2.20 -14.99 7.40
C GLU A 59 -1.75 -13.72 6.67
N THR A 60 -0.63 -13.15 7.13
CA THR A 60 -0.06 -11.94 6.55
C THR A 60 1.41 -12.17 6.29
N ILE A 61 1.79 -12.01 5.03
CA ILE A 61 3.17 -12.06 4.57
C ILE A 61 3.57 -10.72 3.95
N PHE A 62 4.87 -10.52 3.82
CA PHE A 62 5.37 -9.33 3.14
C PHE A 62 6.40 -9.69 2.06
N CYS A 63 6.53 -8.83 1.08
CA CYS A 63 7.58 -8.88 0.08
C CYS A 63 8.61 -7.77 0.31
N GLU A 64 9.86 -8.07 0.05
CA GLU A 64 10.99 -7.16 0.26
C GLU A 64 11.59 -6.74 -1.09
N ARG A 65 12.13 -5.52 -1.13
CA ARG A 65 12.83 -5.03 -2.32
C ARG A 65 14.30 -5.46 -2.28
N VAL A 66 14.68 -6.29 -3.22
CA VAL A 66 16.07 -6.73 -3.42
C VAL A 66 16.45 -6.42 -4.85
N ASN A 67 17.57 -5.74 -5.07
CA ASN A 67 18.03 -5.30 -6.38
C ASN A 67 16.91 -4.62 -7.21
N GLY A 68 16.17 -3.72 -6.56
CA GLY A 68 15.11 -2.95 -7.20
C GLY A 68 13.79 -3.70 -7.47
N LYS A 69 13.69 -5.01 -7.17
CA LYS A 69 12.50 -5.83 -7.43
C LYS A 69 11.91 -6.37 -6.13
N PHE A 70 10.59 -6.43 -6.04
CA PHE A 70 9.94 -7.14 -4.93
C PHE A 70 10.04 -8.65 -5.11
N ILE A 71 10.46 -9.32 -4.04
CA ILE A 71 10.52 -10.79 -3.96
C ILE A 71 9.96 -11.26 -2.62
N LEU A 72 9.50 -12.50 -2.57
CA LEU A 72 9.18 -13.19 -1.33
C LEU A 72 10.47 -13.84 -0.79
N ARG A 73 10.70 -13.67 0.50
CA ARG A 73 11.83 -14.26 1.24
C ARG A 73 11.34 -14.89 2.53
N ARG A 74 12.25 -15.33 3.39
CA ARG A 74 11.96 -15.83 4.75
C ARG A 74 11.01 -17.03 4.76
N GLY A 75 11.05 -17.84 3.71
CA GLY A 75 10.15 -18.98 3.57
C GLY A 75 8.71 -18.62 3.19
N PHE A 76 8.42 -17.34 2.95
CA PHE A 76 7.08 -16.93 2.52
C PHE A 76 6.75 -17.43 1.11
N SER A 77 5.54 -17.97 0.99
CA SER A 77 5.00 -18.43 -0.28
C SER A 77 3.52 -18.03 -0.41
N ILE A 78 3.04 -17.96 -1.63
CA ILE A 78 1.63 -17.73 -1.94
C ILE A 78 1.07 -19.02 -2.54
N LYS A 79 0.08 -19.61 -1.89
CA LYS A 79 -0.55 -20.86 -2.38
C LYS A 79 -1.33 -20.58 -3.68
N LYS A 80 -1.25 -21.52 -4.61
CA LYS A 80 -2.04 -21.49 -5.86
C LYS A 80 -3.53 -21.31 -5.53
N ASN A 81 -4.24 -20.53 -6.34
CA ASN A 81 -5.66 -20.22 -6.21
C ASN A 81 -6.08 -19.42 -4.96
N SER A 82 -5.17 -19.12 -4.02
CA SER A 82 -5.51 -18.28 -2.87
C SER A 82 -5.94 -16.87 -3.31
N ARG A 83 -6.89 -16.29 -2.56
CA ARG A 83 -7.40 -14.94 -2.76
C ARG A 83 -6.58 -13.97 -1.92
N VAL A 84 -5.78 -13.17 -2.60
CA VAL A 84 -4.79 -12.29 -1.97
C VAL A 84 -5.26 -10.85 -1.99
N LEU A 85 -5.28 -10.21 -0.83
CA LEU A 85 -5.47 -8.78 -0.66
C LEU A 85 -4.10 -8.11 -0.47
N ILE A 86 -3.79 -7.09 -1.26
CA ILE A 86 -2.59 -6.27 -1.07
C ILE A 86 -2.93 -5.13 -0.11
N ILE A 87 -2.08 -4.93 0.91
CA ILE A 87 -2.24 -3.83 1.89
C ILE A 87 -0.99 -2.96 1.89
N GLU A 88 -1.18 -1.66 1.67
CA GLU A 88 -0.14 -0.63 1.73
C GLU A 88 -0.52 0.48 2.71
N ASP A 89 0.45 1.24 3.16
CA ASP A 89 0.21 2.46 3.95
C ASP A 89 -0.35 3.59 3.06
N VAL A 90 0.27 3.84 1.91
CA VAL A 90 -0.14 4.87 0.95
C VAL A 90 -0.07 4.35 -0.49
N ILE A 91 -1.19 4.34 -1.19
CA ILE A 91 -1.21 4.09 -2.64
C ILE A 91 -1.10 5.45 -3.38
N THR A 92 -0.06 5.59 -4.20
CA THR A 92 0.17 6.79 -5.03
C THR A 92 0.03 6.45 -6.52
N THR A 93 1.14 6.10 -7.18
CA THR A 93 1.15 5.66 -8.58
C THR A 93 0.79 4.18 -8.72
N GLY A 94 0.71 3.45 -7.61
CA GLY A 94 0.49 2.00 -7.62
C GLY A 94 1.67 1.17 -8.12
N LYS A 95 2.86 1.76 -8.30
CA LYS A 95 4.03 1.01 -8.80
C LYS A 95 4.36 -0.18 -7.91
N SER A 96 4.46 0.04 -6.59
CA SER A 96 4.71 -1.03 -5.61
C SER A 96 3.60 -2.08 -5.64
N SER A 97 2.34 -1.63 -5.61
CA SER A 97 1.18 -2.52 -5.70
C SER A 97 1.22 -3.38 -6.96
N MET A 98 1.56 -2.81 -8.12
CA MET A 98 1.65 -3.56 -9.39
C MET A 98 2.82 -4.54 -9.42
N GLU A 99 3.92 -4.25 -8.74
CA GLU A 99 5.01 -5.21 -8.57
C GLU A 99 4.56 -6.40 -7.69
N CYS A 100 3.80 -6.16 -6.62
CA CYS A 100 3.18 -7.23 -5.81
C CYS A 100 2.21 -8.09 -6.63
N VAL A 101 1.46 -7.50 -7.56
CA VAL A 101 0.57 -8.25 -8.46
C VAL A 101 1.35 -9.27 -9.30
N LYS A 102 2.58 -8.95 -9.71
CA LYS A 102 3.43 -9.90 -10.45
C LYS A 102 3.77 -11.15 -9.61
N LEU A 103 4.01 -10.98 -8.30
CA LEU A 103 4.26 -12.11 -7.38
C LEU A 103 3.02 -13.02 -7.26
N ILE A 104 1.84 -12.40 -7.10
CA ILE A 104 0.56 -13.13 -7.02
C ILE A 104 0.31 -13.91 -8.32
N LYS A 105 0.53 -13.29 -9.49
CA LYS A 105 0.38 -13.96 -10.79
C LYS A 105 1.37 -15.11 -10.97
N LYS A 106 2.65 -14.90 -10.57
CA LYS A 106 3.67 -15.96 -10.62
C LYS A 106 3.27 -17.18 -9.79
N ALA A 107 2.64 -16.96 -8.63
CA ALA A 107 2.12 -18.02 -7.77
C ALA A 107 0.79 -18.63 -8.27
N LYS A 108 0.25 -18.21 -9.42
CA LYS A 108 -1.06 -18.64 -9.93
C LYS A 108 -2.19 -18.43 -8.90
N ALA A 109 -2.07 -17.36 -8.08
CA ALA A 109 -3.07 -16.93 -7.11
C ALA A 109 -3.96 -15.81 -7.67
N LYS A 110 -5.03 -15.46 -6.95
CA LYS A 110 -6.05 -14.50 -7.37
C LYS A 110 -5.89 -13.20 -6.58
N LEU A 111 -5.56 -12.10 -7.25
CA LEU A 111 -5.68 -10.78 -6.65
C LEU A 111 -7.15 -10.41 -6.50
N ILE A 112 -7.59 -10.04 -5.29
CA ILE A 112 -8.96 -9.62 -5.04
C ILE A 112 -9.11 -8.09 -4.92
N GLY A 113 -8.03 -7.38 -4.63
CA GLY A 113 -8.01 -5.93 -4.54
C GLY A 113 -6.89 -5.39 -3.68
N PHE A 114 -7.03 -4.12 -3.34
CA PHE A 114 -6.05 -3.37 -2.55
C PHE A 114 -6.72 -2.68 -1.37
N ALA A 115 -5.98 -2.50 -0.28
CA ALA A 115 -6.39 -1.64 0.81
C ALA A 115 -5.22 -0.74 1.27
N SER A 116 -5.54 0.46 1.76
CA SER A 116 -4.54 1.40 2.28
C SER A 116 -5.11 2.35 3.31
N ILE A 117 -4.26 2.94 4.15
CA ILE A 117 -4.69 4.06 4.98
C ILE A 117 -5.04 5.23 4.06
N ILE A 118 -4.16 5.54 3.10
CA ILE A 118 -4.34 6.68 2.22
C ILE A 118 -4.30 6.23 0.76
N ASP A 119 -5.32 6.63 0.01
CA ASP A 119 -5.34 6.56 -1.45
C ASP A 119 -5.11 7.96 -2.02
N ARG A 120 -3.98 8.15 -2.69
CA ARG A 120 -3.60 9.35 -3.44
C ARG A 120 -3.60 9.10 -4.95
N SER A 121 -4.16 7.98 -5.37
CA SER A 121 -4.19 7.64 -6.77
C SER A 121 -5.16 8.54 -7.56
N SER A 122 -4.79 8.86 -8.77
CA SER A 122 -5.68 9.46 -9.75
C SER A 122 -6.10 8.44 -10.81
N LYS A 123 -7.22 8.67 -11.48
CA LYS A 123 -7.65 7.82 -12.62
C LYS A 123 -6.56 7.72 -13.70
N LYS A 124 -5.70 8.74 -13.85
CA LYS A 124 -4.60 8.77 -14.82
C LYS A 124 -3.36 8.01 -14.35
N SER A 125 -3.13 7.89 -13.03
CA SER A 125 -1.91 7.31 -12.47
C SER A 125 -2.02 5.82 -12.20
N LEU A 126 -3.21 5.31 -11.99
CA LEU A 126 -3.46 3.94 -11.58
C LEU A 126 -4.13 3.14 -12.70
N LYS A 127 -3.36 2.38 -13.45
CA LYS A 127 -3.87 1.38 -14.40
C LYS A 127 -4.29 0.10 -13.67
N ILE A 128 -5.10 0.24 -12.59
CA ILE A 128 -5.58 -0.89 -11.80
C ILE A 128 -7.08 -1.00 -12.01
N ASN A 129 -7.53 -2.05 -12.68
CA ASN A 129 -8.96 -2.41 -12.79
C ASN A 129 -9.49 -3.09 -11.52
N GLN A 130 -8.76 -3.07 -10.42
CA GLN A 130 -9.11 -3.74 -9.18
C GLN A 130 -9.69 -2.77 -8.16
N LYS A 131 -10.52 -3.29 -7.26
CA LYS A 131 -11.15 -2.52 -6.19
C LYS A 131 -10.10 -2.05 -5.17
N ILE A 132 -10.12 -0.77 -4.83
CA ILE A 132 -9.31 -0.17 -3.76
C ILE A 132 -10.23 0.23 -2.62
N VAL A 133 -9.88 -0.16 -1.41
CA VAL A 133 -10.51 0.29 -0.17
C VAL A 133 -9.49 1.12 0.61
N SER A 134 -9.82 2.37 0.91
CA SER A 134 -8.94 3.23 1.69
C SER A 134 -9.65 3.86 2.89
N GLN A 135 -8.88 4.19 3.91
CA GLN A 135 -9.43 4.95 5.03
C GLN A 135 -9.69 6.39 4.60
N PHE A 136 -8.73 6.99 3.88
CA PHE A 136 -8.86 8.33 3.33
C PHE A 136 -8.46 8.34 1.86
N LYS A 137 -9.19 9.14 1.07
CA LYS A 137 -8.81 9.48 -0.30
C LYS A 137 -8.42 10.95 -0.34
N ILE A 138 -7.19 11.23 -0.78
CA ILE A 138 -6.62 12.58 -0.76
C ILE A 138 -6.08 12.91 -2.14
N ASN A 139 -6.52 14.02 -2.69
CA ASN A 139 -5.96 14.55 -3.92
C ASN A 139 -4.77 15.49 -3.59
N VAL A 140 -3.57 15.11 -4.03
CA VAL A 140 -2.37 15.93 -3.84
C VAL A 140 -1.80 16.28 -5.21
N PRO A 141 -1.76 17.56 -5.58
CA PRO A 141 -1.21 17.99 -6.84
C PRO A 141 0.23 17.54 -7.04
N THR A 142 0.54 17.08 -8.23
CA THR A 142 1.89 16.72 -8.66
C THR A 142 2.27 17.58 -9.85
N TYR A 143 3.40 18.28 -9.74
CA TYR A 143 3.90 19.18 -10.76
C TYR A 143 5.16 18.64 -11.41
N LYS A 144 5.36 18.94 -12.69
CA LYS A 144 6.66 18.74 -13.35
C LYS A 144 7.64 19.79 -12.83
N LYS A 145 8.95 19.48 -12.83
CA LYS A 145 10.01 20.36 -12.33
C LYS A 145 9.97 21.76 -12.97
N ASN A 146 9.68 21.82 -14.26
CA ASN A 146 9.59 23.05 -15.05
C ASN A 146 8.22 23.77 -14.97
N LYS A 147 7.24 23.23 -14.22
CA LYS A 147 5.90 23.80 -14.03
C LYS A 147 5.53 23.89 -12.56
N LEU A 148 6.49 24.25 -11.71
CA LEU A 148 6.25 24.45 -10.27
C LEU A 148 5.55 25.79 -10.04
N PRO A 149 4.46 25.83 -9.26
CA PRO A 149 3.89 27.08 -8.76
C PRO A 149 4.93 27.89 -7.96
N ASN A 150 4.81 29.21 -7.97
CA ASN A 150 5.79 30.09 -7.31
C ASN A 150 5.98 29.79 -5.83
N TYR A 151 4.91 29.49 -5.10
CA TYR A 151 4.97 29.14 -3.67
C TYR A 151 5.73 27.85 -3.36
N LEU A 152 5.99 27.00 -4.37
CA LEU A 152 6.79 25.77 -4.20
C LEU A 152 8.25 25.95 -4.63
N LYS A 153 8.58 27.00 -5.36
CA LYS A 153 9.95 27.23 -5.85
C LYS A 153 10.94 27.54 -4.73
N SER A 154 10.48 28.21 -3.67
CA SER A 154 11.27 28.55 -2.48
C SER A 154 11.41 27.43 -1.47
N ILE A 155 10.66 26.32 -1.61
CA ILE A 155 10.70 25.20 -0.68
C ILE A 155 11.75 24.20 -1.15
N PRO A 156 12.76 23.85 -0.32
CA PRO A 156 13.76 22.86 -0.70
C PRO A 156 13.13 21.49 -0.91
N ILE A 157 13.61 20.79 -1.93
CA ILE A 157 13.16 19.41 -2.20
C ILE A 157 13.81 18.47 -1.17
N THR A 158 12.98 17.74 -0.44
CA THR A 158 13.42 16.73 0.52
C THR A 158 13.06 15.33 0.02
N ILE A 159 13.79 14.32 0.49
CA ILE A 159 13.55 12.90 0.17
C ILE A 159 13.06 12.20 1.45
N PRO A 160 11.80 12.31 1.82
CA PRO A 160 11.28 11.78 3.09
C PRO A 160 10.95 10.28 3.05
N GLY A 161 11.08 9.63 1.91
CA GLY A 161 10.69 8.23 1.70
C GLY A 161 11.86 7.31 1.38
N SER A 162 11.57 6.03 1.19
CA SER A 162 12.54 4.96 0.91
C SER A 162 13.04 4.93 -0.55
N ARG A 163 12.60 5.83 -1.41
CA ARG A 163 13.10 5.91 -2.79
C ARG A 163 14.27 6.87 -2.84
N PHE A 164 15.43 6.33 -3.20
CA PHE A 164 16.57 7.15 -3.62
C PHE A 164 16.25 7.75 -4.98
N ILE A 165 16.59 9.01 -5.14
CA ILE A 165 16.55 9.73 -6.42
C ILE A 165 17.84 9.47 -7.16
#